data_2b3e48d121c150f6337e88a681273edc
#
_entry.id   2b3e48d121c150f6337e88a681273edc
#
_cell.length_a   1.000
_cell.length_b   1.000
_cell.length_c   1.000
_cell.angle_alpha   90.00
_cell.angle_beta   90.00
_cell.angle_gamma   90.00
#
_symmetry.space_group_name_H-M   'P 1'
#
loop_
_entity.id
_entity.type
_entity.pdbx_description
1 polymer ?
#
loop_
_entity_poly.entity_id
_entity_poly.type
_entity_poly.pdbx_seq_one_letter_code
_entity_poly.pdbx_strand_id
1 'polypeptide(L)'
;MQEITKLIKRHPAGQAATMESLRKEIQKLVPGAKEKIFYQMPSFEVGGVILLSYEGFKEHNSIFPGPEAIATLSKDLTKYKTSKGAIQFEKEKLLPLTLIKKIVQTRIKLINQSYPKKSGEFLELYDNGFIKAKGEYQEGEMHGYWEFYRRDGSIMRSGKLSHGEPVGEWKTFVR
;
A
#
# COMPACT_ATOMS: atom_id res chain seq x y z
N MET A 1 -10.71 5.11 -11.95
CA MET A 1 -9.72 6.01 -12.60
C MET A 1 -10.29 7.40 -12.88
N GLN A 2 -11.43 7.55 -13.56
CA GLN A 2 -12.05 8.86 -13.85
C GLN A 2 -12.46 9.65 -12.58
N GLU A 3 -12.95 8.99 -11.54
CA GLU A 3 -13.38 9.65 -10.29
C GLU A 3 -12.20 10.23 -9.49
N ILE A 4 -11.08 9.53 -9.41
CA ILE A 4 -9.86 10.04 -8.78
C ILE A 4 -9.38 11.30 -9.51
N THR A 5 -9.36 11.27 -10.84
CA THR A 5 -9.01 12.43 -11.65
C THR A 5 -9.94 13.62 -11.41
N LYS A 6 -11.25 13.39 -11.24
CA LYS A 6 -12.21 14.45 -10.90
C LYS A 6 -11.93 15.05 -9.52
N LEU A 7 -11.62 14.21 -8.52
CA LEU A 7 -11.26 14.68 -7.18
C LEU A 7 -10.02 15.59 -7.21
N ILE A 8 -8.99 15.20 -7.95
CA ILE A 8 -7.76 16.00 -8.09
C ILE A 8 -8.04 17.31 -8.82
N LYS A 9 -8.80 17.29 -9.91
CA LYS A 9 -9.11 18.47 -10.74
C LYS A 9 -9.98 19.53 -10.06
N ARG A 10 -10.59 19.24 -8.89
CA ARG A 10 -11.32 20.25 -8.11
C ARG A 10 -10.41 21.31 -7.47
N HIS A 11 -9.11 21.03 -7.40
CA HIS A 11 -8.12 21.94 -6.84
C HIS A 11 -7.56 22.90 -7.90
N PRO A 12 -6.94 24.03 -7.49
CA PRO A 12 -6.23 24.90 -8.41
C PRO A 12 -5.22 24.16 -9.30
N ALA A 13 -5.01 24.61 -10.53
CA ALA A 13 -4.25 23.89 -11.54
C ALA A 13 -2.84 23.46 -11.08
N GLY A 14 -2.09 24.35 -10.41
CA GLY A 14 -0.74 24.02 -9.91
C GLY A 14 -0.77 22.97 -8.80
N GLN A 15 -1.75 23.05 -7.89
CA GLN A 15 -1.95 22.06 -6.85
C GLN A 15 -2.39 20.71 -7.43
N ALA A 16 -3.33 20.71 -8.36
CA ALA A 16 -3.78 19.51 -9.06
C ALA A 16 -2.63 18.82 -9.80
N ALA A 17 -1.74 19.59 -10.45
CA ALA A 17 -0.56 19.06 -11.12
C ALA A 17 0.40 18.36 -10.14
N THR A 18 0.61 18.94 -8.96
CA THR A 18 1.44 18.32 -7.90
C THR A 18 0.82 17.03 -7.39
N MET A 19 -0.49 17.02 -7.14
CA MET A 19 -1.21 15.80 -6.72
C MET A 19 -1.15 14.71 -7.80
N GLU A 20 -1.28 15.06 -9.07
CA GLU A 20 -1.17 14.11 -10.18
C GLU A 20 0.26 13.57 -10.33
N SER A 21 1.27 14.38 -10.07
CA SER A 21 2.67 13.94 -10.02
C SER A 21 2.91 12.96 -8.88
N LEU A 22 2.39 13.23 -7.69
CA LEU A 22 2.43 12.29 -6.55
C LEU A 22 1.77 10.96 -6.91
N ARG A 23 0.58 11.01 -7.49
CA ARG A 23 -0.17 9.85 -7.96
C ARG A 23 0.66 8.97 -8.89
N LYS A 24 1.26 9.56 -9.90
CA LYS A 24 2.10 8.86 -10.89
C LYS A 24 3.34 8.22 -10.27
N GLU A 25 4.01 8.91 -9.35
CA GLU A 25 5.18 8.35 -8.66
C GLU A 25 4.80 7.15 -7.77
N ILE A 26 3.68 7.23 -7.06
CA ILE A 26 3.20 6.09 -6.27
C ILE A 26 2.83 4.91 -7.18
N GLN A 27 2.15 5.15 -8.30
CA GLN A 27 1.81 4.10 -9.27
C GLN A 27 3.05 3.39 -9.83
N LYS A 28 4.14 4.12 -10.10
CA LYS A 28 5.42 3.53 -10.54
C LYS A 28 6.06 2.66 -9.46
N LEU A 29 6.01 3.10 -8.20
CA LEU A 29 6.61 2.38 -7.08
C LEU A 29 5.85 1.11 -6.73
N VAL A 30 4.52 1.17 -6.81
CA VAL A 30 3.62 0.07 -6.43
C VAL A 30 2.62 -0.25 -7.53
N PRO A 31 3.06 -0.82 -8.65
CA PRO A 31 2.15 -1.21 -9.74
C PRO A 31 1.10 -2.24 -9.33
N GLY A 32 1.30 -2.95 -8.23
CA GLY A 32 0.33 -3.86 -7.63
C GLY A 32 -0.79 -3.17 -6.86
N ALA A 33 -0.68 -1.86 -6.61
CA ALA A 33 -1.72 -1.10 -5.92
C ALA A 33 -2.89 -0.75 -6.84
N LYS A 34 -4.08 -0.75 -6.26
CA LYS A 34 -5.31 -0.28 -6.91
C LYS A 34 -5.66 1.10 -6.39
N GLU A 35 -6.12 1.97 -7.26
CA GLU A 35 -6.68 3.24 -6.84
C GLU A 35 -8.08 3.07 -6.27
N LYS A 36 -8.38 3.79 -5.20
CA LYS A 36 -9.65 3.76 -4.50
C LYS A 36 -9.98 5.13 -3.91
N ILE A 37 -11.25 5.42 -3.76
CA ILE A 37 -11.71 6.54 -2.93
C ILE A 37 -11.95 6.00 -1.52
N PHE A 38 -11.27 6.56 -0.54
CA PHE A 38 -11.38 6.20 0.86
C PHE A 38 -11.53 7.46 1.71
N TYR A 39 -12.58 7.54 2.51
CA TYR A 39 -12.97 8.77 3.23
C TYR A 39 -12.98 10.01 2.32
N GLN A 40 -13.52 9.88 1.11
CA GLN A 40 -13.60 10.92 0.07
C GLN A 40 -12.24 11.41 -0.46
N MET A 41 -11.16 10.72 -0.17
CA MET A 41 -9.81 11.03 -0.63
C MET A 41 -9.31 10.03 -1.67
N PRO A 42 -8.50 10.47 -2.63
CA PRO A 42 -7.71 9.59 -3.46
C PRO A 42 -6.80 8.70 -2.60
N SER A 43 -6.82 7.41 -2.86
CA SER A 43 -6.11 6.42 -2.04
C SER A 43 -5.56 5.29 -2.90
N PHE A 44 -4.54 4.62 -2.38
CA PHE A 44 -3.99 3.38 -2.94
C PHE A 44 -4.26 2.22 -1.99
N GLU A 45 -4.68 1.10 -2.55
CA GLU A 45 -4.97 -0.14 -1.83
C GLU A 45 -4.05 -1.26 -2.35
N VAL A 46 -3.48 -2.05 -1.45
CA VAL A 46 -2.65 -3.21 -1.75
C VAL A 46 -3.18 -4.42 -0.97
N GLY A 47 -3.48 -5.52 -1.67
CA GLY A 47 -3.98 -6.72 -1.01
C GLY A 47 -5.25 -6.52 -0.17
N GLY A 48 -6.10 -5.54 -0.51
CA GLY A 48 -7.30 -5.20 0.25
C GLY A 48 -7.08 -4.22 1.41
N VAL A 49 -5.85 -3.76 1.63
CA VAL A 49 -5.48 -2.83 2.72
C VAL A 49 -5.12 -1.47 2.14
N ILE A 50 -5.59 -0.40 2.76
CA ILE A 50 -5.20 0.96 2.37
C ILE A 50 -3.71 1.18 2.64
N LEU A 51 -2.95 1.41 1.57
CA LEU A 51 -1.54 1.75 1.64
C LEU A 51 -1.35 3.15 2.20
N LEU A 52 -1.97 4.13 1.54
CA LEU A 52 -1.99 5.54 1.93
C LEU A 52 -3.09 6.27 1.15
N SER A 53 -3.45 7.45 1.65
CA SER A 53 -4.33 8.41 0.99
C SER A 53 -3.61 9.74 0.79
N TYR A 54 -4.13 10.63 -0.04
CA TYR A 54 -3.61 11.98 -0.22
C TYR A 54 -4.74 12.95 -0.56
N GLU A 55 -4.56 14.23 -0.21
CA GLU A 55 -5.58 15.25 -0.44
C GLU A 55 -4.95 16.64 -0.51
N GLY A 56 -5.59 17.52 -1.27
CA GLY A 56 -5.29 18.94 -1.32
C GLY A 56 -6.17 19.76 -0.37
N PHE A 57 -5.56 20.69 0.34
CA PHE A 57 -6.23 21.63 1.24
C PHE A 57 -6.00 23.07 0.79
N LYS A 58 -6.64 24.01 1.41
CA LYS A 58 -6.54 25.43 1.06
C LYS A 58 -5.09 25.94 1.03
N GLU A 59 -4.28 25.56 2.03
CA GLU A 59 -2.92 26.09 2.21
C GLU A 59 -1.80 25.06 1.98
N HIS A 60 -2.12 23.77 1.82
CA HIS A 60 -1.14 22.70 1.68
C HIS A 60 -1.74 21.46 0.99
N ASN A 61 -0.89 20.52 0.62
CA ASN A 61 -1.27 19.14 0.37
C ASN A 61 -0.93 18.27 1.59
N SER A 62 -1.56 17.13 1.71
CA SER A 62 -1.19 16.10 2.69
C SER A 62 -1.15 14.72 2.07
N ILE A 63 -0.23 13.92 2.56
CA ILE A 63 -0.20 12.47 2.37
C ILE A 63 -0.46 11.81 3.73
N PHE A 64 -1.25 10.75 3.74
CA PHE A 64 -1.73 10.06 4.94
C PHE A 64 -1.22 8.62 5.00
N PRO A 65 0.02 8.39 5.44
CA PRO A 65 0.58 7.05 5.56
C PRO A 65 0.23 6.37 6.88
N GLY A 66 -0.41 7.08 7.80
CA GLY A 66 -0.76 6.59 9.12
C GLY A 66 0.29 6.86 10.21
N PRO A 67 -0.12 6.75 11.48
CA PRO A 67 0.71 7.19 12.62
C PRO A 67 2.00 6.37 12.79
N GLU A 68 1.96 5.08 12.54
CA GLU A 68 3.13 4.20 12.68
C GLU A 68 4.21 4.51 11.64
N ALA A 69 3.81 4.84 10.41
CA ALA A 69 4.73 5.26 9.37
C ALA A 69 5.38 6.60 9.70
N ILE A 70 4.61 7.55 10.25
CA ILE A 70 5.15 8.85 10.69
C ILE A 70 6.15 8.67 11.83
N ALA A 71 5.85 7.83 12.80
CA ALA A 71 6.77 7.51 13.89
C ALA A 71 8.06 6.87 13.37
N THR A 72 7.94 5.90 12.46
CA THR A 72 9.09 5.23 11.85
C THR A 72 9.99 6.19 11.06
N LEU A 73 9.38 7.16 10.37
CA LEU A 73 10.07 8.12 9.49
C LEU A 73 10.41 9.45 10.21
N SER A 74 10.28 9.54 11.52
CA SER A 74 10.41 10.78 12.27
C SER A 74 11.68 11.59 11.95
N LYS A 75 12.80 10.91 11.75
CA LYS A 75 14.08 11.54 11.37
C LYS A 75 14.08 12.13 9.96
N ASP A 76 13.38 11.52 9.04
CA ASP A 76 13.25 12.00 7.65
C ASP A 76 12.21 13.14 7.52
N LEU A 77 11.33 13.29 8.51
CA LEU A 77 10.20 14.21 8.48
C LEU A 77 10.43 15.51 9.26
N THR A 78 11.63 15.77 9.76
CA THR A 78 11.93 16.94 10.61
C THR A 78 11.65 18.29 9.94
N LYS A 79 11.68 18.35 8.61
CA LYS A 79 11.40 19.56 7.81
C LYS A 79 9.92 19.75 7.45
N TYR A 80 9.07 18.79 7.80
CA TYR A 80 7.66 18.76 7.41
C TYR A 80 6.76 18.91 8.63
N LYS A 81 5.66 19.61 8.45
CA LYS A 81 4.61 19.63 9.46
C LYS A 81 3.87 18.29 9.41
N THR A 82 3.83 17.60 10.52
CA THR A 82 3.15 16.33 10.69
C THR A 82 2.04 16.41 11.71
N SER A 83 1.06 15.54 11.58
CA SER A 83 0.04 15.26 12.59
C SER A 83 -0.01 13.77 12.86
N LYS A 84 -0.98 13.27 13.62
CA LYS A 84 -1.06 11.86 14.02
C LYS A 84 -0.96 10.87 12.84
N GLY A 85 -1.45 11.23 11.67
CA GLY A 85 -1.45 10.32 10.50
C GLY A 85 -1.08 10.99 9.18
N ALA A 86 -0.73 12.29 9.18
CA ALA A 86 -0.53 13.08 7.98
C ALA A 86 0.84 13.77 7.92
N ILE A 87 1.34 13.92 6.72
CA ILE A 87 2.53 14.73 6.38
C ILE A 87 2.05 15.84 5.44
N GLN A 88 2.23 17.10 5.84
CA GLN A 88 1.91 18.26 5.02
C GLN A 88 3.08 18.63 4.12
N PHE A 89 2.78 19.06 2.90
CA PHE A 89 3.76 19.58 1.95
C PHE A 89 3.16 20.70 1.09
N GLU A 90 4.01 21.43 0.39
CA GLU A 90 3.65 22.61 -0.39
C GLU A 90 2.67 22.26 -1.53
N LYS A 91 1.75 23.17 -1.86
CA LYS A 91 0.71 22.95 -2.88
C LYS A 91 1.30 22.67 -4.28
N GLU A 92 2.35 23.38 -4.66
CA GLU A 92 2.92 23.35 -6.00
C GLU A 92 4.34 22.74 -6.04
N LYS A 93 4.74 22.07 -4.97
CA LYS A 93 6.03 21.40 -4.88
C LYS A 93 5.88 19.98 -4.39
N LEU A 94 6.23 19.05 -5.25
CA LEU A 94 6.22 17.62 -4.91
C LEU A 94 7.22 17.31 -3.79
N LEU A 95 6.88 16.36 -2.95
CA LEU A 95 7.82 15.74 -2.02
C LEU A 95 9.00 15.12 -2.79
N PRO A 96 10.22 15.11 -2.21
CA PRO A 96 11.35 14.40 -2.80
C PRO A 96 10.99 12.95 -3.13
N LEU A 97 11.38 12.47 -4.32
CA LEU A 97 11.07 11.10 -4.76
C LEU A 97 11.63 10.05 -3.80
N THR A 98 12.79 10.31 -3.20
CA THR A 98 13.37 9.45 -2.17
C THR A 98 12.51 9.34 -0.93
N LEU A 99 11.85 10.43 -0.52
CA LEU A 99 10.93 10.43 0.63
C LEU A 99 9.63 9.69 0.29
N ILE A 100 9.05 9.93 -0.90
CA ILE A 100 7.87 9.19 -1.38
C ILE A 100 8.16 7.68 -1.37
N LYS A 101 9.32 7.26 -1.87
CA LYS A 101 9.75 5.87 -1.86
C LYS A 101 9.85 5.31 -0.43
N LYS A 102 10.48 6.05 0.49
CA LYS A 102 10.57 5.64 1.91
C LYS A 102 9.20 5.49 2.55
N ILE A 103 8.26 6.42 2.30
CA ILE A 103 6.90 6.36 2.82
C ILE A 103 6.20 5.08 2.33
N VAL A 104 6.23 4.82 1.03
CA VAL A 104 5.60 3.65 0.41
C VAL A 104 6.20 2.35 0.95
N GLN A 105 7.53 2.25 0.99
CA GLN A 105 8.23 1.05 1.50
C GLN A 105 7.96 0.81 2.97
N THR A 106 7.94 1.86 3.78
CA THR A 106 7.60 1.78 5.20
C THR A 106 6.17 1.26 5.39
N ARG A 107 5.22 1.75 4.60
CA ARG A 107 3.83 1.28 4.65
C ARG A 107 3.71 -0.20 4.29
N ILE A 108 4.36 -0.66 3.23
CA ILE A 108 4.35 -2.09 2.85
C ILE A 108 4.93 -2.95 3.97
N LYS A 109 6.06 -2.53 4.55
CA LYS A 109 6.68 -3.24 5.68
C LYS A 109 5.73 -3.33 6.89
N LEU A 110 5.07 -2.23 7.25
CA LEU A 110 4.12 -2.20 8.36
C LEU A 110 2.89 -3.08 8.09
N ILE A 111 2.37 -3.08 6.85
CA ILE A 111 1.27 -3.97 6.45
C ILE A 111 1.71 -5.42 6.63
N ASN A 112 2.87 -5.82 6.11
CA ASN A 112 3.39 -7.19 6.27
C ASN A 112 3.56 -7.57 7.75
N GLN A 113 4.00 -6.65 8.60
CA GLN A 113 4.15 -6.88 10.04
C GLN A 113 2.80 -7.03 10.78
N SER A 114 1.72 -6.48 10.24
CA SER A 114 0.38 -6.60 10.83
C SER A 114 -0.26 -7.97 10.66
N TYR A 115 0.33 -8.86 9.87
CA TYR A 115 -0.12 -10.24 9.63
C TYR A 115 0.86 -11.25 10.21
N PRO A 116 0.85 -11.49 11.54
CA PRO A 116 1.79 -12.40 12.19
C PRO A 116 1.52 -13.85 11.82
N LYS A 117 2.58 -14.64 11.71
CA LYS A 117 2.54 -16.09 11.43
C LYS A 117 2.15 -16.90 12.69
N LYS A 118 0.99 -16.59 13.26
CA LYS A 118 0.51 -17.25 14.50
C LYS A 118 -0.88 -17.88 14.32
N SER A 119 -1.88 -17.05 14.12
CA SER A 119 -3.25 -17.52 13.82
C SER A 119 -4.04 -16.42 13.14
N GLY A 120 -5.02 -16.81 12.32
CA GLY A 120 -5.87 -15.94 11.54
C GLY A 120 -5.32 -15.65 10.14
N GLU A 121 -5.94 -14.69 9.48
CA GLU A 121 -5.58 -14.29 8.12
C GLU A 121 -4.12 -13.89 7.99
N PHE A 122 -3.52 -14.30 6.88
CA PHE A 122 -2.16 -13.95 6.52
C PHE A 122 -2.11 -13.30 5.13
N LEU A 123 -1.39 -12.20 5.06
CA LEU A 123 -1.09 -11.49 3.84
C LEU A 123 0.40 -11.10 3.84
N GLU A 124 1.10 -11.42 2.78
CA GLU A 124 2.45 -10.94 2.51
C GLU A 124 2.49 -10.25 1.14
N LEU A 125 3.05 -9.06 1.10
CA LEU A 125 3.19 -8.24 -0.10
C LEU A 125 4.66 -8.21 -0.54
N TYR A 126 4.89 -8.18 -1.85
CA TYR A 126 6.14 -7.70 -2.43
C TYR A 126 6.28 -6.20 -2.22
N ASP A 127 7.49 -5.67 -2.33
CA ASP A 127 7.79 -4.23 -2.22
C ASP A 127 7.14 -3.38 -3.33
N ASN A 128 6.72 -3.99 -4.44
CA ASN A 128 5.99 -3.36 -5.53
C ASN A 128 4.46 -3.44 -5.38
N GLY A 129 3.95 -3.85 -4.22
CA GLY A 129 2.53 -3.85 -3.87
C GLY A 129 1.72 -5.06 -4.35
N PHE A 130 2.29 -5.95 -5.16
CA PHE A 130 1.63 -7.21 -5.48
C PHE A 130 1.63 -8.17 -4.29
N ILE A 131 0.58 -8.96 -4.19
CA ILE A 131 0.50 -10.03 -3.19
C ILE A 131 1.57 -11.07 -3.49
N LYS A 132 2.30 -11.51 -2.47
CA LYS A 132 3.27 -12.61 -2.53
C LYS A 132 2.64 -13.92 -2.06
N ALA A 133 1.92 -13.86 -0.94
CA ALA A 133 1.21 -14.99 -0.38
C ALA A 133 -0.01 -14.53 0.41
N LYS A 134 -1.05 -15.31 0.38
CA LYS A 134 -2.20 -15.15 1.28
C LYS A 134 -2.76 -16.50 1.69
N GLY A 135 -3.28 -16.57 2.90
CA GLY A 135 -3.84 -17.78 3.48
C GLY A 135 -4.22 -17.56 4.93
N GLU A 136 -4.07 -18.58 5.73
CA GLU A 136 -4.41 -18.57 7.14
C GLU A 136 -3.36 -19.35 7.94
N TYR A 137 -3.03 -18.85 9.13
CA TYR A 137 -2.26 -19.59 10.14
C TYR A 137 -3.17 -20.09 11.24
N GLN A 138 -2.90 -21.30 11.72
CA GLN A 138 -3.50 -21.88 12.91
C GLN A 138 -2.37 -22.44 13.77
N GLU A 139 -2.30 -21.99 15.04
CA GLU A 139 -1.28 -22.43 16.00
C GLU A 139 0.18 -22.32 15.52
N GLY A 140 0.46 -21.32 14.68
CA GLY A 140 1.81 -21.08 14.11
C GLY A 140 2.10 -21.84 12.83
N GLU A 141 1.17 -22.63 12.32
CA GLU A 141 1.32 -23.43 11.12
C GLU A 141 0.36 -22.95 10.01
N MET A 142 0.81 -23.11 8.77
CA MET A 142 -0.03 -22.80 7.61
C MET A 142 -1.21 -23.76 7.55
N HIS A 143 -2.43 -23.22 7.47
CA HIS A 143 -3.66 -24.00 7.48
C HIS A 143 -4.65 -23.47 6.44
N GLY A 144 -5.60 -24.31 5.99
CA GLY A 144 -6.63 -23.90 5.04
C GLY A 144 -6.10 -23.67 3.61
N TYR A 145 -6.79 -22.83 2.87
CA TYR A 145 -6.45 -22.57 1.47
C TYR A 145 -5.38 -21.48 1.34
N TRP A 146 -4.35 -21.75 0.58
CA TRP A 146 -3.22 -20.86 0.31
C TRP A 146 -3.07 -20.55 -1.16
N GLU A 147 -2.69 -19.30 -1.44
CA GLU A 147 -2.33 -18.83 -2.76
C GLU A 147 -0.96 -18.14 -2.71
N PHE A 148 -0.10 -18.50 -3.63
CA PHE A 148 1.22 -17.93 -3.80
C PHE A 148 1.30 -17.26 -5.18
N TYR A 149 1.88 -16.08 -5.24
CA TYR A 149 1.93 -15.26 -6.43
C TYR A 149 3.36 -14.92 -6.82
N ARG A 150 3.54 -14.61 -8.09
CA ARG A 150 4.79 -14.06 -8.60
C ARG A 150 4.83 -12.55 -8.40
N ARG A 151 6.02 -11.96 -8.58
CA ARG A 151 6.24 -10.53 -8.43
C ARG A 151 5.50 -9.66 -9.47
N ASP A 152 5.03 -10.23 -10.55
CA ASP A 152 4.17 -9.59 -11.55
C ASP A 152 2.66 -9.67 -11.23
N GLY A 153 2.31 -10.27 -10.09
CA GLY A 153 0.93 -10.45 -9.63
C GLY A 153 0.24 -11.70 -10.18
N SER A 154 0.88 -12.46 -11.07
CA SER A 154 0.31 -13.70 -11.57
C SER A 154 0.34 -14.78 -10.49
N ILE A 155 -0.71 -15.61 -10.43
CA ILE A 155 -0.76 -16.73 -9.50
C ILE A 155 0.30 -17.77 -9.89
N MET A 156 1.02 -18.28 -8.91
CA MET A 156 2.05 -19.29 -9.10
C MET A 156 1.54 -20.68 -8.74
N ARG A 157 0.96 -20.83 -7.58
CA ARG A 157 0.38 -22.08 -7.10
C ARG A 157 -0.68 -21.82 -6.03
N SER A 158 -1.60 -22.76 -5.88
CA SER A 158 -2.60 -22.75 -4.83
C SER A 158 -2.99 -24.14 -4.39
N GLY A 159 -3.44 -24.27 -3.15
CA GLY A 159 -3.89 -25.53 -2.59
C GLY A 159 -4.19 -25.43 -1.11
N LYS A 160 -4.57 -26.53 -0.52
CA LYS A 160 -4.86 -26.62 0.93
C LYS A 160 -3.65 -27.14 1.69
N LEU A 161 -3.45 -26.61 2.89
CA LEU A 161 -2.49 -27.05 3.87
C LEU A 161 -3.23 -27.44 5.18
N SER A 162 -2.71 -28.43 5.86
CA SER A 162 -3.13 -28.81 7.20
C SER A 162 -1.87 -29.00 8.04
N HIS A 163 -1.71 -28.23 9.11
CA HIS A 163 -0.52 -28.25 9.96
C HIS A 163 0.79 -28.14 9.15
N GLY A 164 0.83 -27.20 8.19
CA GLY A 164 1.98 -26.96 7.35
C GLY A 164 2.19 -27.93 6.19
N GLU A 165 1.44 -29.06 6.16
CA GLU A 165 1.59 -30.09 5.14
C GLU A 165 0.54 -29.96 4.03
N PRO A 166 0.90 -30.16 2.75
CA PRO A 166 -0.04 -30.15 1.65
C PRO A 166 -1.08 -31.25 1.79
N VAL A 167 -2.36 -30.92 1.59
CA VAL A 167 -3.47 -31.86 1.58
C VAL A 167 -4.30 -31.69 0.31
N GLY A 168 -4.72 -32.80 -0.29
CA GLY A 168 -5.49 -32.77 -1.52
C GLY A 168 -4.70 -32.32 -2.73
N GLU A 169 -5.42 -31.82 -3.73
CA GLU A 169 -4.85 -31.43 -5.02
C GLU A 169 -4.27 -30.00 -4.96
N TRP A 170 -3.04 -29.84 -5.42
CA TRP A 170 -2.38 -28.56 -5.62
C TRP A 170 -2.36 -28.17 -7.10
N LYS A 171 -2.68 -26.92 -7.37
CA LYS A 171 -2.61 -26.34 -8.70
C LYS A 171 -1.33 -25.53 -8.86
N THR A 172 -0.56 -25.81 -9.90
CA THR A 172 0.59 -25.01 -10.32
C THR A 172 0.26 -24.36 -11.65
N PHE A 173 0.47 -23.07 -11.74
CA PHE A 173 0.19 -22.28 -12.95
C PHE A 173 1.50 -21.94 -13.65
N VAL A 174 1.65 -22.45 -14.87
CA VAL A 174 2.80 -22.17 -15.74
C VAL A 174 2.59 -20.78 -16.37
N ARG A 175 3.70 -20.07 -16.68
CA ARG A 175 3.65 -18.82 -17.45
C ARG A 175 3.27 -19.05 -18.89
#